data_b62bc5276398e81dad8f7cf0607956bf
#
_entry.id   b62bc5276398e81dad8f7cf0607956bf
#
_cell.length_a   1.000
_cell.length_b   1.000
_cell.length_c   1.000
_cell.angle_alpha   90.00
_cell.angle_beta   90.00
_cell.angle_gamma   90.00
#
_symmetry.space_group_name_H-M   'P 1'
#
loop_
_entity.id
_entity.type
_entity.pdbx_description
1 polymer ?
#
loop_
_entity_poly.entity_id
_entity_poly.type
_entity_poly.pdbx_seq_one_letter_code
_entity_poly.pdbx_strand_id
1 'polypeptide(L)'
;FRLSHRQAYHDLIDPQGGFRLGTQLKFLEGSLEYRDDRLKLQELNGLEVNAYSPLTAFKTPLSWGFNMGWQQEALNRDGVFSEQDQHGVFNLSSQFGYSVADQERQHLCYAQLQNHVQAGKALDRGWRVGLGPTVGCQNIWSEHINSLVQVELPYWEDSHQWQVRLNTQLQYLFNQQNALRLHWQYQQQKGKDWDQTGLSYIHFF
;
A
#
# COMPACT_ATOMS: atom_id res chain seq x y z
N PHE A 1 10.40 -14.30 10.06
CA PHE A 1 9.22 -14.96 9.46
C PHE A 1 7.99 -14.11 9.75
N ARG A 2 7.23 -13.79 8.70
CA ARG A 2 5.98 -13.00 8.80
C ARG A 2 4.80 -13.89 8.41
N LEU A 3 3.77 -13.91 9.24
CA LEU A 3 2.49 -14.55 8.96
C LEU A 3 1.44 -13.46 8.82
N SER A 4 0.72 -13.43 7.72
CA SER A 4 -0.41 -12.52 7.51
C SER A 4 -1.70 -13.30 7.28
N HIS A 5 -2.77 -12.78 7.85
CA HIS A 5 -4.12 -13.24 7.61
C HIS A 5 -4.98 -12.08 7.14
N ARG A 6 -5.77 -12.29 6.12
CA ARG A 6 -6.60 -11.29 5.48
C ARG A 6 -8.02 -11.83 5.31
N GLN A 7 -8.97 -11.13 5.87
CA GLN A 7 -10.38 -11.27 5.50
C GLN A 7 -10.66 -10.32 4.34
N ALA A 8 -10.05 -10.59 3.19
CA ALA A 8 -10.17 -9.69 2.06
C ALA A 8 -11.11 -10.24 1.01
N TYR A 9 -11.79 -9.32 0.34
CA TYR A 9 -12.59 -9.67 -0.81
C TYR A 9 -11.80 -9.57 -2.10
N HIS A 10 -10.89 -8.58 -2.24
CA HIS A 10 -10.11 -8.38 -3.46
C HIS A 10 -8.96 -7.39 -3.25
N ASP A 11 -7.77 -7.74 -3.76
CA ASP A 11 -6.60 -6.86 -3.86
C ASP A 11 -6.41 -6.42 -5.33
N LEU A 12 -5.75 -5.28 -5.55
CA LEU A 12 -5.46 -4.77 -6.90
C LEU A 12 -4.72 -5.80 -7.76
N ILE A 13 -3.86 -6.61 -7.16
CA ILE A 13 -3.03 -7.57 -7.86
C ILE A 13 -3.63 -9.00 -7.91
N ASP A 14 -4.77 -9.23 -7.24
CA ASP A 14 -5.43 -10.53 -7.23
C ASP A 14 -6.04 -10.87 -8.61
N PRO A 15 -6.30 -12.18 -8.90
CA PRO A 15 -6.97 -12.58 -10.13
C PRO A 15 -8.32 -11.90 -10.28
N GLN A 16 -8.68 -11.52 -11.50
CA GLN A 16 -9.97 -10.88 -11.80
C GLN A 16 -11.14 -11.87 -11.77
N GLY A 17 -11.42 -12.46 -10.64
CA GLY A 17 -12.56 -13.38 -10.45
C GLY A 17 -13.91 -12.68 -10.31
N GLY A 18 -14.26 -11.79 -11.26
CA GLY A 18 -15.54 -11.06 -11.25
C GLY A 18 -15.46 -9.62 -10.76
N PHE A 19 -14.29 -9.13 -10.37
CA PHE A 19 -14.04 -7.74 -9.99
C PHE A 19 -13.52 -6.92 -11.16
N ARG A 20 -13.76 -5.61 -11.13
CA ARG A 20 -13.22 -4.70 -12.13
C ARG A 20 -11.75 -4.37 -11.83
N LEU A 21 -10.94 -4.26 -12.87
CA LEU A 21 -9.61 -3.67 -12.77
C LEU A 21 -9.67 -2.33 -12.04
N GLY A 22 -8.75 -2.10 -11.10
CA GLY A 22 -8.70 -0.87 -10.33
C GLY A 22 -9.65 -0.81 -9.13
N THR A 23 -10.30 -1.91 -8.76
CA THR A 23 -11.06 -1.98 -7.50
C THR A 23 -10.31 -2.80 -6.47
N GLN A 24 -10.36 -2.35 -5.23
CA GLN A 24 -9.77 -3.06 -4.09
C GLN A 24 -10.67 -2.89 -2.88
N LEU A 25 -10.89 -3.96 -2.18
CA LEU A 25 -11.54 -3.96 -0.87
C LEU A 25 -10.82 -4.96 0.03
N LYS A 26 -10.10 -4.47 1.01
CA LYS A 26 -9.51 -5.27 2.09
C LYS A 26 -10.18 -4.91 3.41
N PHE A 27 -10.49 -5.91 4.16
CA PHE A 27 -11.08 -5.77 5.49
C PHE A 27 -10.37 -6.69 6.47
N LEU A 28 -9.96 -6.14 7.63
CA LEU A 28 -9.29 -6.87 8.72
C LEU A 28 -8.09 -7.71 8.24
N GLU A 29 -7.08 -7.05 7.69
CA GLU A 29 -5.79 -7.66 7.40
C GLU A 29 -4.86 -7.48 8.60
N GLY A 30 -4.32 -8.57 9.12
CA GLY A 30 -3.35 -8.56 10.21
C GLY A 30 -2.07 -9.26 9.82
N SER A 31 -0.92 -8.74 10.25
CA SER A 31 0.36 -9.41 10.08
C SER A 31 1.16 -9.47 11.37
N LEU A 32 1.70 -10.66 11.65
CA LEU A 32 2.57 -10.96 12.77
C LEU A 32 3.96 -11.27 12.27
N GLU A 33 4.97 -10.68 12.86
CA GLU A 33 6.38 -10.99 12.60
C GLU A 33 6.97 -11.76 13.78
N TYR A 34 7.64 -12.86 13.48
CA TYR A 34 8.50 -13.57 14.42
C TYR A 34 9.96 -13.22 14.13
N ARG A 35 10.56 -12.49 15.05
CA ARG A 35 11.95 -12.03 14.99
C ARG A 35 12.54 -12.00 16.39
N ASP A 36 13.79 -12.45 16.55
CA ASP A 36 14.55 -12.45 17.81
C ASP A 36 13.77 -13.12 18.97
N ASP A 37 13.20 -14.32 18.70
CA ASP A 37 12.39 -15.12 19.62
C ASP A 37 11.14 -14.39 20.18
N ARG A 38 10.66 -13.39 19.45
CA ARG A 38 9.46 -12.64 19.82
C ARG A 38 8.47 -12.54 18.66
N LEU A 39 7.22 -12.73 19.01
CA LEU A 39 6.11 -12.46 18.09
C LEU A 39 5.63 -11.02 18.29
N LYS A 40 5.65 -10.23 17.21
CA LYS A 40 5.20 -8.83 17.22
C LYS A 40 4.11 -8.63 16.18
N LEU A 41 3.07 -7.89 16.57
CA LEU A 41 2.10 -7.36 15.61
C LEU A 41 2.81 -6.28 14.78
N GLN A 42 2.83 -6.44 13.45
CA GLN A 42 3.43 -5.46 12.52
C GLN A 42 2.39 -4.52 11.95
N GLU A 43 1.23 -5.07 11.63
CA GLU A 43 0.19 -4.33 10.95
C GLU A 43 -1.18 -4.90 11.30
N LEU A 44 -2.15 -4.03 11.44
CA LEU A 44 -3.57 -4.35 11.52
C LEU A 44 -4.32 -3.35 10.64
N ASN A 45 -4.56 -3.70 9.39
CA ASN A 45 -5.35 -2.90 8.48
C ASN A 45 -6.84 -3.19 8.72
N GLY A 46 -7.58 -2.17 9.14
CA GLY A 46 -9.01 -2.31 9.43
C GLY A 46 -9.87 -2.26 8.17
N LEU A 47 -9.56 -1.33 7.28
CA LEU A 47 -10.28 -1.13 6.02
C LEU A 47 -9.37 -0.46 5.00
N GLU A 48 -9.32 -1.02 3.79
CA GLU A 48 -8.72 -0.39 2.63
C GLU A 48 -9.66 -0.54 1.44
N VAL A 49 -10.06 0.58 0.86
CA VAL A 49 -10.93 0.65 -0.32
C VAL A 49 -10.26 1.52 -1.36
N ASN A 50 -10.11 0.99 -2.57
CA ASN A 50 -9.67 1.76 -3.72
C ASN A 50 -10.66 1.55 -4.88
N ALA A 51 -11.02 2.64 -5.55
CA ALA A 51 -11.91 2.65 -6.70
C ALA A 51 -11.28 3.50 -7.80
N TYR A 52 -10.46 2.88 -8.63
CA TYR A 52 -9.85 3.52 -9.78
C TYR A 52 -10.78 3.38 -10.98
N SER A 53 -11.35 4.50 -11.38
CA SER A 53 -12.30 4.58 -12.48
C SER A 53 -11.64 5.26 -13.68
N PRO A 54 -11.22 4.49 -14.71
CA PRO A 54 -10.48 5.05 -15.83
C PRO A 54 -11.27 6.12 -16.58
N LEU A 55 -10.53 7.15 -17.02
CA LEU A 55 -11.02 8.16 -17.92
C LEU A 55 -11.46 7.52 -19.25
N THR A 56 -12.55 8.03 -19.79
CA THR A 56 -13.04 7.64 -21.13
C THR A 56 -13.29 8.89 -21.96
N ALA A 57 -13.48 8.72 -23.28
CA ALA A 57 -13.80 9.85 -24.17
C ALA A 57 -15.08 10.63 -23.75
N PHE A 58 -15.96 10.01 -22.97
CA PHE A 58 -17.27 10.60 -22.59
C PHE A 58 -17.40 10.89 -21.10
N LYS A 59 -16.48 10.39 -20.25
CA LYS A 59 -16.59 10.52 -18.79
C LYS A 59 -15.22 10.71 -18.16
N THR A 60 -15.17 11.61 -17.19
CA THR A 60 -13.99 11.89 -16.35
C THR A 60 -14.29 11.53 -14.88
N PRO A 61 -14.50 10.24 -14.57
CA PRO A 61 -14.82 9.84 -13.20
C PRO A 61 -13.63 10.08 -12.28
N LEU A 62 -13.93 10.50 -11.06
CA LEU A 62 -12.93 10.62 -10.00
C LEU A 62 -12.55 9.23 -9.49
N SER A 63 -11.26 8.95 -9.47
CA SER A 63 -10.68 7.80 -8.77
C SER A 63 -10.41 8.20 -7.33
N TRP A 64 -10.74 7.33 -6.39
CA TRP A 64 -10.57 7.61 -4.96
C TRP A 64 -10.15 6.37 -4.19
N GLY A 65 -9.59 6.59 -3.02
CA GLY A 65 -9.25 5.52 -2.09
C GLY A 65 -9.26 6.00 -0.65
N PHE A 66 -9.37 5.04 0.26
CA PHE A 66 -9.38 5.23 1.70
C PHE A 66 -8.72 4.04 2.37
N ASN A 67 -7.87 4.33 3.36
CA ASN A 67 -7.23 3.30 4.19
C ASN A 67 -7.25 3.73 5.64
N MET A 68 -7.52 2.77 6.53
CA MET A 68 -7.51 2.95 7.97
C MET A 68 -6.92 1.70 8.65
N GLY A 69 -5.91 1.90 9.46
CA GLY A 69 -5.28 0.79 10.15
C GLY A 69 -4.26 1.23 11.20
N TRP A 70 -3.62 0.26 11.80
CA TRP A 70 -2.51 0.43 12.72
C TRP A 70 -1.30 -0.31 12.17
N GLN A 71 -0.13 0.30 12.26
CA GLN A 71 1.12 -0.31 11.77
C GLN A 71 2.32 0.09 12.62
N GLN A 72 3.35 -0.75 12.59
CA GLN A 72 4.67 -0.38 13.11
C GLN A 72 5.37 0.51 12.07
N GLU A 73 5.77 1.69 12.48
CA GLU A 73 6.56 2.61 11.67
C GLU A 73 7.96 2.78 12.27
N ALA A 74 8.96 2.78 11.41
CA ALA A 74 10.34 3.03 11.79
C ALA A 74 10.60 4.54 11.88
N LEU A 75 10.22 5.15 13.00
CA LEU A 75 10.26 6.60 13.21
C LEU A 75 10.93 6.95 14.54
N ASN A 76 11.76 8.00 14.55
CA ASN A 76 12.13 8.66 15.77
C ASN A 76 11.03 9.66 16.23
N ARG A 77 11.23 10.28 17.39
CA ARG A 77 10.27 11.27 17.95
C ARG A 77 10.02 12.48 17.06
N ASP A 78 10.99 12.87 16.23
CA ASP A 78 10.88 13.99 15.30
C ASP A 78 10.15 13.60 13.99
N GLY A 79 9.51 12.44 13.93
CA GLY A 79 8.84 11.95 12.74
C GLY A 79 9.79 11.56 11.59
N VAL A 80 11.07 11.44 11.85
CA VAL A 80 12.09 11.07 10.88
C VAL A 80 12.36 9.57 10.97
N PHE A 81 12.58 8.93 9.83
CA PHE A 81 12.90 7.51 9.73
C PHE A 81 14.07 7.09 10.64
N SER A 82 13.89 5.99 11.37
CA SER A 82 14.90 5.37 12.22
C SER A 82 14.70 3.85 12.27
N GLU A 83 15.64 3.08 11.75
CA GLU A 83 15.57 1.60 11.76
C GLU A 83 15.53 0.99 13.18
N GLN A 84 16.10 1.68 14.15
CA GLN A 84 16.21 1.19 15.52
C GLN A 84 14.94 1.45 16.35
N ASP A 85 14.15 2.43 15.94
CA ASP A 85 12.97 2.87 16.65
C ASP A 85 11.70 2.46 15.88
N GLN A 86 11.10 1.35 16.26
CA GLN A 86 9.79 0.95 15.72
C GLN A 86 8.70 1.32 16.69
N HIS A 87 7.74 2.09 16.23
CA HIS A 87 6.60 2.55 17.02
C HIS A 87 5.28 2.29 16.32
N GLY A 88 4.31 1.84 17.09
CA GLY A 88 2.95 1.67 16.60
C GLY A 88 2.26 3.00 16.37
N VAL A 89 1.76 3.21 15.16
CA VAL A 89 0.96 4.37 14.78
C VAL A 89 -0.38 3.91 14.18
N PHE A 90 -1.43 4.61 14.52
CA PHE A 90 -2.69 4.53 13.80
C PHE A 90 -2.58 5.38 12.53
N ASN A 91 -2.92 4.82 11.39
CA ASN A 91 -2.84 5.48 10.10
C ASN A 91 -4.23 5.60 9.49
N LEU A 92 -4.53 6.79 9.02
CA LEU A 92 -5.70 7.11 8.23
C LEU A 92 -5.22 7.81 6.96
N SER A 93 -5.56 7.29 5.80
CA SER A 93 -5.24 7.94 4.54
C SER A 93 -6.44 7.99 3.61
N SER A 94 -6.50 9.02 2.79
CA SER A 94 -7.45 9.11 1.69
C SER A 94 -6.76 9.69 0.46
N GLN A 95 -7.20 9.28 -0.70
CA GLN A 95 -6.61 9.67 -1.97
C GLN A 95 -7.70 9.92 -3.02
N PHE A 96 -7.44 10.87 -3.92
CA PHE A 96 -8.33 11.19 -5.02
C PHE A 96 -7.55 11.73 -6.22
N GLY A 97 -8.03 11.42 -7.41
CA GLY A 97 -7.37 11.80 -8.65
C GLY A 97 -7.98 11.12 -9.85
N TYR A 98 -7.15 10.78 -10.82
CA TYR A 98 -7.60 10.20 -12.07
C TYR A 98 -6.81 8.95 -12.42
N SER A 99 -7.43 8.09 -13.21
CA SER A 99 -6.81 6.90 -13.76
C SER A 99 -7.07 6.75 -15.23
N VAL A 100 -6.17 6.07 -15.92
CA VAL A 100 -6.28 5.71 -17.34
C VAL A 100 -6.05 4.21 -17.47
N ALA A 101 -6.73 3.59 -18.41
CA ALA A 101 -6.52 2.19 -18.73
C ALA A 101 -6.44 2.02 -20.25
N ASP A 102 -5.78 0.96 -20.68
CA ASP A 102 -5.76 0.54 -22.07
C ASP A 102 -7.15 0.00 -22.51
N GLN A 103 -7.36 -0.22 -23.79
CA GLN A 103 -8.64 -0.69 -24.34
C GLN A 103 -9.02 -2.08 -23.83
N GLU A 104 -8.04 -2.94 -23.64
CA GLU A 104 -8.22 -4.32 -23.15
C GLU A 104 -8.36 -4.37 -21.63
N ARG A 105 -8.13 -3.25 -20.94
CA ARG A 105 -8.14 -3.11 -19.48
C ARG A 105 -7.16 -4.08 -18.78
N GLN A 106 -6.03 -4.29 -19.40
CA GLN A 106 -4.94 -5.07 -18.82
C GLN A 106 -3.94 -4.18 -18.06
N HIS A 107 -3.85 -2.90 -18.44
CA HIS A 107 -2.98 -1.93 -17.81
C HIS A 107 -3.81 -0.75 -17.30
N LEU A 108 -3.65 -0.44 -16.02
CA LEU A 108 -4.31 0.70 -15.38
C LEU A 108 -3.27 1.51 -14.63
N CYS A 109 -3.11 2.77 -15.01
CA CYS A 109 -2.26 3.71 -14.30
C CYS A 109 -3.10 4.81 -13.67
N TYR A 110 -2.66 5.33 -12.53
CA TYR A 110 -3.35 6.38 -11.79
C TYR A 110 -2.38 7.43 -11.27
N ALA A 111 -2.89 8.66 -11.14
CA ALA A 111 -2.22 9.76 -10.46
C ALA A 111 -3.23 10.41 -9.51
N GLN A 112 -2.86 10.52 -8.24
CA GLN A 112 -3.73 10.96 -7.17
C GLN A 112 -3.01 11.91 -6.23
N LEU A 113 -3.75 12.75 -5.55
CA LEU A 113 -3.33 13.47 -4.36
C LEU A 113 -3.74 12.63 -3.15
N GLN A 114 -2.78 12.29 -2.31
CA GLN A 114 -3.00 11.46 -1.12
C GLN A 114 -2.71 12.29 0.13
N ASN A 115 -3.59 12.21 1.09
CA ASN A 115 -3.37 12.73 2.43
C ASN A 115 -3.21 11.57 3.43
N HIS A 116 -2.40 11.81 4.45
CA HIS A 116 -2.15 10.89 5.55
C HIS A 116 -2.33 11.61 6.87
N VAL A 117 -2.98 10.96 7.80
CA VAL A 117 -3.04 11.35 9.20
C VAL A 117 -2.53 10.17 10.01
N GLN A 118 -1.50 10.39 10.79
CA GLN A 118 -0.96 9.38 11.69
C GLN A 118 -1.06 9.85 13.13
N ALA A 119 -1.44 8.94 14.03
CA ALA A 119 -1.53 9.20 15.46
C ALA A 119 -0.78 8.11 16.23
N GLY A 120 0.07 8.50 17.19
CA GLY A 120 0.85 7.56 17.99
C GLY A 120 1.64 8.24 19.08
N LYS A 121 1.90 7.52 20.16
CA LYS A 121 2.61 8.05 21.34
C LYS A 121 4.07 8.44 21.06
N ALA A 122 4.65 7.93 19.99
CA ALA A 122 6.02 8.23 19.58
C ALA A 122 6.17 9.55 18.84
N LEU A 123 5.08 10.13 18.35
CA LEU A 123 5.07 11.41 17.68
C LEU A 123 5.04 12.55 18.71
N ASP A 124 5.85 13.59 18.52
CA ASP A 124 5.97 14.70 19.47
C ASP A 124 4.63 15.34 19.87
N ARG A 125 3.77 15.58 18.89
CA ARG A 125 2.42 16.13 19.09
C ARG A 125 1.36 15.04 19.31
N GLY A 126 1.75 13.75 19.32
CA GLY A 126 0.84 12.62 19.29
C GLY A 126 0.19 12.34 17.93
N TRP A 127 0.40 13.20 16.96
CA TRP A 127 -0.11 13.06 15.59
C TRP A 127 0.75 13.83 14.58
N ARG A 128 0.65 13.44 13.30
CA ARG A 128 1.23 14.15 12.16
C ARG A 128 0.35 14.04 10.92
N VAL A 129 0.53 14.98 10.01
CA VAL A 129 -0.18 15.02 8.72
C VAL A 129 0.83 15.04 7.58
N GLY A 130 0.53 14.27 6.54
CA GLY A 130 1.28 14.27 5.30
C GLY A 130 0.35 14.49 4.11
N LEU A 131 0.83 15.17 3.09
CA LEU A 131 0.12 15.39 1.83
C LEU A 131 1.10 15.27 0.67
N GLY A 132 0.72 14.56 -0.38
CA GLY A 132 1.58 14.45 -1.56
C GLY A 132 0.97 13.68 -2.72
N PRO A 133 1.61 13.73 -3.88
CA PRO A 133 1.18 12.96 -5.03
C PRO A 133 1.50 11.49 -4.85
N THR A 134 0.63 10.66 -5.41
CA THR A 134 0.81 9.22 -5.57
C THR A 134 0.56 8.86 -7.02
N VAL A 135 1.45 8.10 -7.61
CA VAL A 135 1.30 7.55 -8.96
C VAL A 135 1.55 6.05 -8.92
N GLY A 136 0.81 5.31 -9.71
CA GLY A 136 1.01 3.86 -9.79
C GLY A 136 0.40 3.26 -11.04
N CYS A 137 0.84 2.04 -11.34
CA CYS A 137 0.33 1.23 -12.44
C CYS A 137 0.13 -0.21 -11.97
N GLN A 138 -1.07 -0.72 -12.22
CA GLN A 138 -1.43 -2.12 -12.13
C GLN A 138 -1.38 -2.73 -13.52
N ASN A 139 -0.71 -3.87 -13.69
CA ASN A 139 -0.55 -4.51 -14.99
C ASN A 139 -0.86 -5.99 -14.89
N ILE A 140 -1.63 -6.48 -15.85
CA ILE A 140 -1.90 -7.89 -16.09
C ILE A 140 -1.13 -8.26 -17.36
N TRP A 141 0.02 -8.93 -17.20
CA TRP A 141 0.89 -9.28 -18.31
C TRP A 141 0.44 -10.57 -19.01
N SER A 142 -0.19 -11.45 -18.25
CA SER A 142 -0.75 -12.71 -18.74
C SER A 142 -1.76 -13.25 -17.71
N GLU A 143 -2.40 -14.37 -18.00
CA GLU A 143 -3.27 -15.09 -17.06
C GLU A 143 -2.56 -15.51 -15.76
N HIS A 144 -1.22 -15.52 -15.77
CA HIS A 144 -0.40 -15.99 -14.66
C HIS A 144 0.42 -14.89 -14.01
N ILE A 145 0.61 -13.73 -14.64
CA ILE A 145 1.55 -12.70 -14.16
C ILE A 145 0.85 -11.36 -14.04
N ASN A 146 0.81 -10.84 -12.82
CA ASN A 146 0.30 -9.52 -12.47
C ASN A 146 1.39 -8.72 -11.76
N SER A 147 1.41 -7.41 -11.96
CA SER A 147 2.31 -6.51 -11.23
C SER A 147 1.63 -5.22 -10.80
N LEU A 148 2.14 -4.64 -9.72
CA LEU A 148 1.79 -3.30 -9.22
C LEU A 148 3.07 -2.55 -8.92
N VAL A 149 3.16 -1.32 -9.41
CA VAL A 149 4.22 -0.37 -9.05
C VAL A 149 3.56 0.91 -8.58
N GLN A 150 3.96 1.42 -7.43
CA GLN A 150 3.41 2.64 -6.83
C GLN A 150 4.52 3.48 -6.24
N VAL A 151 4.48 4.77 -6.50
CA VAL A 151 5.37 5.79 -5.92
C VAL A 151 4.50 6.79 -5.17
N GLU A 152 4.83 7.06 -3.92
CA GLU A 152 4.21 8.05 -3.06
C GLU A 152 5.26 9.09 -2.65
N LEU A 153 4.88 10.35 -2.66
CA LEU A 153 5.73 11.47 -2.28
C LEU A 153 5.03 12.35 -1.23
N PRO A 154 4.77 11.85 -0.03
CA PRO A 154 4.18 12.67 1.03
C PRO A 154 5.17 13.72 1.56
N TYR A 155 4.70 14.95 1.69
CA TYR A 155 5.32 15.97 2.50
C TYR A 155 4.74 15.93 3.90
N TRP A 156 5.59 15.72 4.91
CA TRP A 156 5.19 15.65 6.31
C TRP A 156 5.34 17.00 7.01
N GLU A 157 4.26 17.45 7.66
CA GLU A 157 4.21 18.75 8.31
C GLU A 157 5.11 18.83 9.56
N ASP A 158 5.22 17.76 10.32
CA ASP A 158 6.01 17.67 11.54
C ASP A 158 7.52 17.79 11.30
N SER A 159 8.03 17.08 10.30
CA SER A 159 9.45 17.07 9.94
C SER A 159 9.83 18.10 8.88
N HIS A 160 8.85 18.78 8.26
CA HIS A 160 9.02 19.68 7.12
C HIS A 160 9.78 19.04 5.94
N GLN A 161 9.50 17.77 5.63
CA GLN A 161 10.26 17.01 4.66
C GLN A 161 9.41 16.16 3.74
N TRP A 162 9.92 16.00 2.52
CA TRP A 162 9.44 15.00 1.59
C TRP A 162 9.97 13.61 1.98
N GLN A 163 9.10 12.63 1.84
CA GLN A 163 9.44 11.22 1.90
C GLN A 163 9.17 10.61 0.52
N VAL A 164 10.08 9.76 0.04
CA VAL A 164 9.86 8.92 -1.13
C VAL A 164 9.49 7.54 -0.64
N ARG A 165 8.39 6.98 -1.12
CA ARG A 165 8.00 5.59 -0.90
C ARG A 165 7.78 4.93 -2.26
N LEU A 166 8.47 3.84 -2.51
CA LEU A 166 8.27 2.99 -3.68
C LEU A 166 7.79 1.63 -3.21
N ASN A 167 6.70 1.17 -3.80
CA ASN A 167 6.13 -0.15 -3.54
C ASN A 167 5.99 -0.90 -4.87
N THR A 168 6.60 -2.07 -4.97
CA THR A 168 6.56 -2.91 -6.16
C THR A 168 6.12 -4.31 -5.77
N GLN A 169 5.17 -4.86 -6.50
CA GLN A 169 4.69 -6.21 -6.32
C GLN A 169 4.66 -6.95 -7.67
N LEU A 170 5.10 -8.17 -7.67
CA LEU A 170 5.00 -9.10 -8.80
C LEU A 170 4.37 -10.39 -8.30
N GLN A 171 3.28 -10.80 -8.93
CA GLN A 171 2.56 -12.01 -8.57
C GLN A 171 2.57 -13.02 -9.72
N TYR A 172 2.89 -14.27 -9.37
CA TYR A 172 2.76 -15.41 -10.26
C TYR A 172 1.67 -16.35 -9.75
N LEU A 173 0.66 -16.60 -10.60
CA LEU A 173 -0.47 -17.46 -10.34
C LEU A 173 -0.17 -18.88 -10.84
N PHE A 174 -0.09 -19.86 -9.95
CA PHE A 174 0.01 -21.27 -10.34
C PHE A 174 -1.33 -21.82 -10.87
N ASN A 175 -2.40 -21.34 -10.24
CA ASN A 175 -3.79 -21.62 -10.59
C ASN A 175 -4.68 -20.54 -9.95
N GLN A 176 -6.01 -20.69 -10.08
CA GLN A 176 -6.97 -19.70 -9.56
C GLN A 176 -6.95 -19.54 -8.03
N GLN A 177 -6.39 -20.52 -7.31
CA GLN A 177 -6.39 -20.55 -5.85
C GLN A 177 -5.02 -20.27 -5.23
N ASN A 178 -3.94 -20.34 -5.99
CA ASN A 178 -2.59 -20.28 -5.42
C ASN A 178 -1.68 -19.36 -6.21
N ALA A 179 -0.98 -18.50 -5.50
CA ALA A 179 -0.02 -17.56 -6.07
C ALA A 179 1.25 -17.43 -5.22
N LEU A 180 2.31 -17.01 -5.87
CA LEU A 180 3.53 -16.54 -5.25
C LEU A 180 3.64 -15.04 -5.52
N ARG A 181 3.87 -14.25 -4.48
CA ARG A 181 4.00 -12.79 -4.59
C ARG A 181 5.34 -12.35 -4.06
N LEU A 182 6.14 -11.73 -4.92
CA LEU A 182 7.33 -10.97 -4.55
C LEU A 182 6.91 -9.54 -4.29
N HIS A 183 7.33 -8.95 -3.20
CA HIS A 183 7.16 -7.54 -2.90
C HIS A 183 8.49 -6.90 -2.55
N TRP A 184 8.68 -5.67 -2.98
CA TRP A 184 9.79 -4.82 -2.64
C TRP A 184 9.28 -3.43 -2.29
N GLN A 185 9.73 -2.93 -1.15
CA GLN A 185 9.41 -1.61 -0.64
C GLN A 185 10.70 -0.85 -0.42
N TYR A 186 10.74 0.39 -0.85
CA TYR A 186 11.83 1.32 -0.60
C TYR A 186 11.28 2.61 -0.03
N GLN A 187 11.94 3.14 0.98
CA GLN A 187 11.60 4.42 1.59
C GLN A 187 12.85 5.27 1.76
N GLN A 188 12.74 6.55 1.46
CA GLN A 188 13.79 7.53 1.68
C GLN A 188 13.23 8.78 2.32
N GLN A 189 13.88 9.26 3.38
CA GLN A 189 13.56 10.51 4.04
C GLN A 189 14.83 11.10 4.66
N LYS A 190 15.11 12.40 4.40
CA LYS A 190 16.26 13.13 5.00
C LYS A 190 17.62 12.46 4.80
N GLY A 191 17.87 11.89 3.61
CA GLY A 191 19.13 11.22 3.31
C GLY A 191 19.34 9.87 4.01
N LYS A 192 18.31 9.35 4.67
CA LYS A 192 18.24 7.98 5.15
C LYS A 192 17.32 7.19 4.24
N ASP A 193 17.71 6.01 3.92
CA ASP A 193 16.98 5.07 3.08
C ASP A 193 16.81 3.72 3.79
N TRP A 194 15.79 3.02 3.40
CA TRP A 194 15.46 1.69 3.87
C TRP A 194 14.77 0.92 2.76
N ASP A 195 15.09 -0.34 2.64
CA ASP A 195 14.41 -1.25 1.74
C ASP A 195 14.05 -2.57 2.40
N GLN A 196 13.00 -3.17 1.91
CA GLN A 196 12.54 -4.49 2.33
C GLN A 196 12.08 -5.29 1.14
N THR A 197 12.57 -6.52 1.04
CA THR A 197 12.12 -7.50 0.06
C THR A 197 11.46 -8.67 0.78
N GLY A 198 10.33 -9.13 0.25
CA GLY A 198 9.63 -10.27 0.81
C GLY A 198 9.02 -11.16 -0.25
N LEU A 199 8.88 -12.43 0.06
CA LEU A 199 8.23 -13.45 -0.75
C LEU A 199 7.08 -14.05 0.03
N SER A 200 5.88 -14.07 -0.57
CA SER A 200 4.66 -14.57 0.07
C SER A 200 3.99 -15.64 -0.80
N TYR A 201 3.61 -16.73 -0.19
CA TYR A 201 2.67 -17.68 -0.79
C TYR A 201 1.24 -17.27 -0.39
N ILE A 202 0.36 -17.20 -1.37
CA ILE A 202 -1.03 -16.76 -1.18
C ILE A 202 -1.95 -17.89 -1.60
N HIS A 203 -2.90 -18.20 -0.73
CA HIS A 203 -3.99 -19.12 -1.03
C HIS A 203 -5.31 -18.34 -1.01
N PHE A 204 -6.03 -18.38 -2.14
CA PHE A 204 -7.36 -17.76 -2.29
C PHE A 204 -8.44 -18.81 -1.98
N PHE A 205 -9.44 -18.45 -1.23
CA PHE A 205 -10.56 -19.30 -0.83
C PHE A 205 -11.80 -19.05 -1.67
#